data_5e44b0b87dc4bbcd090a761b62912c55
#
_entry.id   5e44b0b87dc4bbcd090a761b62912c55
#
_cell.length_a   1.000
_cell.length_b   1.000
_cell.length_c   1.000
_cell.angle_alpha   90.00
_cell.angle_beta   90.00
_cell.angle_gamma   90.00
#
_symmetry.space_group_name_H-M   'P 1'
#
loop_
_entity.id
_entity.type
_entity.pdbx_description
1 polymer ?
#
loop_
_entity_poly.entity_id
_entity_poly.type
_entity_poly.pdbx_seq_one_letter_code
_entity_poly.pdbx_strand_id
1 'polypeptide(L)'
;MKKFFLILSVFLFATVNIATAIEVNENELRSVGEDTIRFENYTGPHSVIESVSAIQAIGSGLGNQVSQNVNSSGTFGNGEKYSVIHAIDENETGKLDADIILINQNATVDHIVNLRRIIASYLQAAYGYAPGDASTVATFVTVYNAVYRARLDYFQSKYKNVVLNNLSQEICGLSTKWNEWPGNSQIVIPLGDLTSNISAVDTSVISDKNVVESMQEEDDKGVDERKNMVDIKEREAEQATQRAQEEAQKAAEESKTLTEQREVQRAAEEEAQQRQEEARQDPTNEEKQQAAQEASERAQEEAQKTQEQEQIVEEAQQNAAQAQQTADRKQSEAQAERTQIAKDQETVIQQQIAESTEGNSVIGLKITDSAKQLSAMVKLNVQDGSTIRESPVTVVRGRTILPVRNAVLDADAQNLTSVNTGAENLDTSLLYMAICGENINNGAVKLCLLDAYKMEIQKESKENVAENSVLVNNGEDYYCVIDNGGTWVVGKYDKSLNLLLRSPVAVSSETPIIVTEQGLVVSAANGQSLLLKLSDLSSITNLSQMYDDAK
;
A
#
# COMPACT_ATOMS: atom_id res chain seq x y z
N MET A 1 43.51 56.96 -16.99
CA MET A 1 43.73 55.79 -16.17
C MET A 1 42.86 55.87 -14.90
N LYS A 2 41.67 55.35 -14.93
CA LYS A 2 40.86 55.08 -13.73
C LYS A 2 40.39 53.65 -13.81
N LYS A 3 40.90 52.82 -12.90
CA LYS A 3 40.57 51.42 -12.76
C LYS A 3 39.14 51.31 -12.23
N PHE A 4 38.22 50.69 -12.99
CA PHE A 4 36.93 50.27 -12.52
C PHE A 4 37.11 48.94 -11.79
N PHE A 5 36.92 48.96 -10.49
CA PHE A 5 36.82 47.77 -9.66
C PHE A 5 35.39 47.26 -9.79
N LEU A 6 35.22 46.10 -10.42
CA LEU A 6 33.98 45.34 -10.42
C LEU A 6 33.86 44.67 -9.05
N ILE A 7 33.02 45.22 -8.17
CA ILE A 7 32.68 44.59 -6.89
C ILE A 7 31.62 43.56 -7.20
N LEU A 8 32.06 42.32 -7.24
CA LEU A 8 31.17 41.13 -7.21
C LEU A 8 30.59 41.06 -5.78
N SER A 9 29.40 41.63 -5.57
CA SER A 9 28.66 41.48 -4.33
C SER A 9 28.16 40.03 -4.25
N VAL A 10 28.94 39.19 -3.58
CA VAL A 10 28.43 37.93 -3.06
C VAL A 10 27.41 38.29 -1.96
N PHE A 11 26.12 38.26 -2.31
CA PHE A 11 25.05 38.29 -1.32
C PHE A 11 25.12 36.98 -0.53
N LEU A 12 25.80 37.02 0.60
CA LEU A 12 25.70 36.03 1.64
C LEU A 12 24.30 36.21 2.27
N PHE A 13 23.32 35.50 1.75
CA PHE A 13 22.04 35.37 2.42
C PHE A 13 22.30 34.60 3.73
N ALA A 14 22.41 35.36 4.82
CA ALA A 14 22.19 34.79 6.13
C ALA A 14 20.74 34.30 6.15
N THR A 15 20.56 33.01 6.03
CA THR A 15 19.28 32.33 6.30
C THR A 15 18.96 32.57 7.77
N VAL A 16 18.17 33.60 8.03
CA VAL A 16 17.38 33.62 9.26
C VAL A 16 16.38 32.51 9.10
N ASN A 17 16.67 31.37 9.74
CA ASN A 17 15.69 30.37 10.02
C ASN A 17 14.59 31.01 10.88
N ILE A 18 13.61 31.62 10.25
CA ILE A 18 12.30 31.77 10.85
C ILE A 18 11.72 30.35 10.77
N ALA A 19 12.07 29.53 11.76
CA ALA A 19 11.20 28.43 12.12
C ALA A 19 9.85 29.09 12.45
N THR A 20 8.97 29.21 11.48
CA THR A 20 7.55 29.26 11.77
C THR A 20 7.28 27.91 12.41
N ALA A 21 7.43 27.85 13.74
CA ALA A 21 6.77 26.84 14.53
C ALA A 21 5.32 26.91 14.06
N ILE A 22 4.89 25.92 13.29
CA ILE A 22 3.47 25.62 13.17
C ILE A 22 3.08 25.36 14.61
N GLU A 23 2.37 26.30 15.19
CA GLU A 23 1.79 26.16 16.52
C GLU A 23 0.77 25.02 16.40
N VAL A 24 1.26 23.78 16.52
CA VAL A 24 0.42 22.60 16.56
C VAL A 24 -0.35 22.73 17.86
N ASN A 25 -1.65 22.91 17.76
CA ASN A 25 -2.54 23.01 18.90
C ASN A 25 -2.35 21.74 19.74
N GLU A 26 -1.76 21.84 20.94
CA GLU A 26 -1.52 20.70 21.84
C GLU A 26 -2.82 19.92 22.15
N ASN A 27 -3.98 20.54 22.02
CA ASN A 27 -5.27 19.87 22.17
C ASN A 27 -5.66 19.05 20.93
N GLU A 28 -5.15 19.38 19.72
CA GLU A 28 -5.29 18.52 18.54
C GLU A 28 -4.38 17.30 18.62
N LEU A 29 -3.16 17.46 19.13
CA LEU A 29 -2.25 16.34 19.43
C LEU A 29 -2.83 15.36 20.46
N ARG A 30 -3.58 15.85 21.44
CA ARG A 30 -4.23 15.01 22.45
C ARG A 30 -5.52 14.35 21.97
N SER A 31 -6.11 14.79 20.85
CA SER A 31 -7.32 14.21 20.26
C SER A 31 -7.06 13.14 19.21
N VAL A 32 -5.84 13.08 18.67
CA VAL A 32 -5.35 11.91 17.92
C VAL A 32 -4.88 10.93 18.98
N GLY A 33 -5.73 9.98 19.34
CA GLY A 33 -5.47 9.04 20.42
C GLY A 33 -4.14 8.32 20.24
N GLU A 34 -3.56 7.87 21.34
CA GLU A 34 -2.38 7.00 21.41
C GLU A 34 -2.62 5.61 20.77
N ASP A 35 -3.71 5.47 20.02
CA ASP A 35 -4.15 4.20 19.44
C ASP A 35 -3.45 3.98 18.10
N THR A 36 -2.49 3.14 18.10
CA THR A 36 -1.85 2.57 16.93
C THR A 36 -2.85 1.85 16.05
N ILE A 37 -2.66 1.96 14.74
CA ILE A 37 -3.55 1.36 13.75
C ILE A 37 -3.27 -0.14 13.65
N ARG A 38 -4.19 -0.95 14.14
CA ARG A 38 -4.23 -2.39 13.93
C ARG A 38 -5.47 -2.76 13.12
N PHE A 39 -5.26 -3.34 11.96
CA PHE A 39 -6.37 -3.81 11.13
C PHE A 39 -6.87 -5.16 11.64
N GLU A 40 -8.12 -5.20 12.05
CA GLU A 40 -8.83 -6.45 12.32
C GLU A 40 -9.24 -7.07 10.98
N ASN A 41 -8.63 -8.20 10.64
CA ASN A 41 -8.88 -8.92 9.39
C ASN A 41 -9.76 -10.15 9.65
N TYR A 42 -10.41 -10.66 8.60
CA TYR A 42 -10.90 -12.02 8.64
C TYR A 42 -9.69 -12.97 8.65
N THR A 43 -9.61 -13.84 9.64
CA THR A 43 -8.44 -14.69 9.88
C THR A 43 -8.71 -16.16 9.66
N GLY A 44 -9.97 -16.50 9.34
CA GLY A 44 -10.37 -17.87 8.98
C GLY A 44 -10.23 -18.13 7.47
N PRO A 45 -10.37 -19.39 7.06
CA PRO A 45 -10.41 -19.77 5.64
C PRO A 45 -11.61 -19.18 4.91
N HIS A 46 -11.43 -18.82 3.62
CA HIS A 46 -12.44 -18.19 2.79
C HIS A 46 -13.31 -19.23 2.07
N SER A 47 -14.63 -18.98 1.99
CA SER A 47 -15.55 -19.82 1.19
C SER A 47 -15.47 -19.52 -0.30
N VAL A 48 -15.19 -18.27 -0.64
CA VAL A 48 -14.95 -17.82 -2.01
C VAL A 48 -13.53 -17.30 -2.09
N ILE A 49 -12.64 -18.11 -2.65
CA ILE A 49 -11.24 -17.74 -2.85
C ILE A 49 -11.14 -17.03 -4.20
N GLU A 50 -10.93 -15.72 -4.18
CA GLU A 50 -10.47 -15.01 -5.34
C GLU A 50 -8.94 -15.19 -5.44
N SER A 51 -8.42 -15.49 -6.64
CA SER A 51 -6.97 -15.57 -6.85
C SER A 51 -6.33 -14.19 -6.68
N VAL A 52 -5.04 -14.15 -6.32
CA VAL A 52 -4.28 -12.89 -6.25
C VAL A 52 -4.41 -12.10 -7.55
N SER A 53 -4.35 -12.78 -8.69
CA SER A 53 -4.52 -12.16 -10.01
C SER A 53 -5.91 -11.55 -10.22
N ALA A 54 -6.98 -12.18 -9.69
CA ALA A 54 -8.34 -11.61 -9.76
C ALA A 54 -8.46 -10.34 -8.89
N ILE A 55 -7.86 -10.35 -7.71
CA ILE A 55 -7.81 -9.17 -6.83
C ILE A 55 -7.03 -8.03 -7.47
N GLN A 56 -5.88 -8.32 -8.06
CA GLN A 56 -5.07 -7.33 -8.79
C GLN A 56 -5.82 -6.78 -10.02
N ALA A 57 -6.60 -7.61 -10.71
CA ALA A 57 -7.40 -7.20 -11.86
C ALA A 57 -8.46 -6.16 -11.50
N ILE A 58 -8.97 -6.14 -10.28
CA ILE A 58 -9.89 -5.09 -9.79
C ILE A 58 -9.20 -3.73 -9.84
N GLY A 59 -8.04 -3.62 -9.18
CA GLY A 59 -7.27 -2.37 -9.12
C GLY A 59 -6.82 -1.90 -10.50
N SER A 60 -6.21 -2.80 -11.29
CA SER A 60 -5.74 -2.45 -12.64
C SER A 60 -6.89 -2.06 -13.59
N GLY A 61 -8.07 -2.67 -13.44
CA GLY A 61 -9.25 -2.29 -14.20
C GLY A 61 -9.71 -0.85 -13.93
N LEU A 62 -9.69 -0.42 -12.66
CA LEU A 62 -9.98 0.96 -12.26
C LEU A 62 -8.88 1.92 -12.74
N GLY A 63 -7.61 1.56 -12.53
CA GLY A 63 -6.46 2.39 -12.89
C GLY A 63 -6.36 2.64 -14.39
N ASN A 64 -6.64 1.65 -15.23
CA ASN A 64 -6.66 1.82 -16.69
C ASN A 64 -7.74 2.81 -17.16
N GLN A 65 -8.86 2.92 -16.46
CA GLN A 65 -9.88 3.92 -16.78
C GLN A 65 -9.43 5.32 -16.40
N VAL A 66 -8.76 5.48 -15.26
CA VAL A 66 -8.19 6.76 -14.82
C VAL A 66 -7.05 7.20 -15.73
N SER A 67 -6.12 6.31 -16.11
CA SER A 67 -4.99 6.65 -16.98
C SER A 67 -5.40 7.20 -18.35
N GLN A 68 -6.56 6.76 -18.86
CA GLN A 68 -7.14 7.29 -20.10
C GLN A 68 -7.80 8.66 -19.93
N ASN A 69 -8.02 9.11 -18.68
CA ASN A 69 -8.74 10.32 -18.33
C ASN A 69 -8.00 11.17 -17.28
N VAL A 70 -6.69 11.04 -17.18
CA VAL A 70 -5.87 11.62 -16.10
C VAL A 70 -5.99 13.14 -15.94
N ASN A 71 -6.42 13.84 -16.98
CA ASN A 71 -6.63 15.29 -16.99
C ASN A 71 -8.10 15.70 -16.83
N SER A 72 -8.99 14.77 -16.43
CA SER A 72 -10.43 15.03 -16.36
C SER A 72 -11.05 14.37 -15.16
N SER A 73 -11.72 15.14 -14.31
CA SER A 73 -12.51 14.60 -13.20
C SER A 73 -13.60 13.66 -13.70
N GLY A 74 -13.78 12.53 -13.00
CA GLY A 74 -14.80 11.55 -13.35
C GLY A 74 -14.94 10.43 -12.34
N THR A 75 -16.01 9.63 -12.49
CA THR A 75 -16.23 8.42 -11.71
C THR A 75 -16.10 7.20 -12.63
N PHE A 76 -15.25 6.26 -12.25
CA PHE A 76 -14.89 5.09 -13.03
C PHE A 76 -15.21 3.80 -12.25
N GLY A 77 -15.36 2.68 -12.95
CA GLY A 77 -15.78 1.40 -12.40
C GLY A 77 -17.25 1.10 -12.71
N ASN A 78 -17.70 -0.10 -12.34
CA ASN A 78 -19.09 -0.53 -12.60
C ASN A 78 -20.07 -0.22 -11.45
N GLY A 79 -19.59 0.34 -10.33
CA GLY A 79 -20.42 0.69 -9.17
C GLY A 79 -20.91 -0.48 -8.34
N GLU A 80 -20.63 -1.74 -8.71
CA GLU A 80 -21.09 -2.91 -7.97
C GLU A 80 -20.26 -3.21 -6.74
N LYS A 81 -18.96 -3.43 -6.92
CA LYS A 81 -18.03 -3.77 -5.84
C LYS A 81 -17.04 -2.65 -5.53
N TYR A 82 -16.46 -2.07 -6.56
CA TYR A 82 -15.46 -1.01 -6.45
C TYR A 82 -15.66 0.06 -7.50
N SER A 83 -15.40 1.29 -7.13
CA SER A 83 -15.33 2.42 -8.06
C SER A 83 -14.26 3.40 -7.61
N VAL A 84 -13.83 4.28 -8.48
CA VAL A 84 -12.91 5.37 -8.17
C VAL A 84 -13.49 6.68 -8.68
N ILE A 85 -13.40 7.71 -7.86
CA ILE A 85 -13.67 9.09 -8.24
C ILE A 85 -12.32 9.77 -8.39
N HIS A 86 -11.98 10.15 -9.62
CA HIS A 86 -10.81 10.98 -9.93
C HIS A 86 -11.24 12.44 -9.85
N ALA A 87 -10.85 13.13 -8.77
CA ALA A 87 -11.30 14.47 -8.45
C ALA A 87 -10.14 15.46 -8.55
N ILE A 88 -10.07 16.17 -9.69
CA ILE A 88 -9.02 17.14 -10.02
C ILE A 88 -9.65 18.49 -10.42
N ASP A 89 -8.99 19.59 -10.07
CA ASP A 89 -9.37 20.96 -10.50
C ASP A 89 -8.09 21.80 -10.70
N GLU A 90 -7.79 22.12 -11.94
CA GLU A 90 -6.63 22.94 -12.30
C GLU A 90 -6.76 24.41 -11.86
N ASN A 91 -7.99 24.88 -11.61
CA ASN A 91 -8.24 26.28 -11.27
C ASN A 91 -8.12 26.59 -9.77
N GLU A 92 -8.30 25.59 -8.90
CA GLU A 92 -8.11 25.75 -7.45
C GLU A 92 -6.65 25.42 -7.09
N THR A 93 -5.91 26.39 -6.58
CA THR A 93 -4.50 26.23 -6.19
C THR A 93 -4.31 26.16 -4.67
N GLY A 94 -3.16 25.66 -4.22
CA GLY A 94 -2.78 25.64 -2.79
C GLY A 94 -3.39 24.50 -1.98
N LYS A 95 -4.15 23.62 -2.63
CA LYS A 95 -4.71 22.39 -2.05
C LYS A 95 -4.53 21.21 -2.99
N LEU A 96 -4.76 20.01 -2.50
CA LEU A 96 -4.54 18.76 -3.22
C LEU A 96 -5.78 18.28 -3.97
N ASP A 97 -5.55 17.72 -5.13
CA ASP A 97 -6.47 16.82 -5.81
C ASP A 97 -6.43 15.43 -5.15
N ALA A 98 -7.36 14.57 -5.49
CA ALA A 98 -7.35 13.19 -4.98
C ALA A 98 -8.07 12.20 -5.90
N ASP A 99 -7.65 10.95 -5.79
CA ASP A 99 -8.48 9.81 -6.13
C ASP A 99 -9.20 9.29 -4.88
N ILE A 100 -10.46 8.91 -5.04
CA ILE A 100 -11.27 8.36 -3.95
C ILE A 100 -11.72 6.96 -4.38
N ILE A 101 -11.11 5.92 -3.82
CA ILE A 101 -11.56 4.55 -4.06
C ILE A 101 -12.72 4.24 -3.11
N LEU A 102 -13.84 3.85 -3.68
CA LEU A 102 -15.04 3.44 -2.97
C LEU A 102 -15.09 1.92 -2.84
N ILE A 103 -15.23 1.43 -1.61
CA ILE A 103 -15.55 0.02 -1.34
C ILE A 103 -17.06 -0.06 -1.23
N ASN A 104 -17.73 -0.49 -2.30
CA ASN A 104 -19.18 -0.54 -2.36
C ASN A 104 -19.76 -1.72 -1.54
N GLN A 105 -21.06 -1.71 -1.28
CA GLN A 105 -21.72 -2.64 -0.37
C GLN A 105 -21.53 -4.14 -0.73
N ASN A 106 -21.37 -4.45 -2.01
CA ASN A 106 -21.18 -5.83 -2.50
C ASN A 106 -19.72 -6.27 -2.59
N ALA A 107 -18.78 -5.45 -2.09
CA ALA A 107 -17.38 -5.82 -2.05
C ALA A 107 -17.14 -6.98 -1.08
N THR A 108 -16.20 -7.86 -1.44
CA THR A 108 -15.89 -9.08 -0.68
C THR A 108 -14.50 -9.09 -0.08
N VAL A 109 -13.83 -7.93 -0.04
CA VAL A 109 -12.53 -7.79 0.60
C VAL A 109 -12.68 -7.88 2.12
N ASP A 110 -11.89 -8.72 2.76
CA ASP A 110 -11.99 -9.04 4.17
C ASP A 110 -10.61 -9.10 4.86
N HIS A 111 -9.55 -8.74 4.11
CA HIS A 111 -8.19 -8.67 4.61
C HIS A 111 -7.46 -7.46 4.05
N ILE A 112 -6.72 -6.74 4.93
CA ILE A 112 -6.02 -5.51 4.54
C ILE A 112 -5.00 -5.72 3.42
N VAL A 113 -4.34 -6.87 3.39
CA VAL A 113 -3.37 -7.20 2.34
C VAL A 113 -4.03 -7.24 0.97
N ASN A 114 -5.24 -7.82 0.86
CA ASN A 114 -5.98 -7.86 -0.39
C ASN A 114 -6.46 -6.47 -0.81
N LEU A 115 -6.85 -5.63 0.13
CA LEU A 115 -7.17 -4.23 -0.15
C LEU A 115 -5.94 -3.46 -0.64
N ARG A 116 -4.79 -3.64 -0.01
CA ARG A 116 -3.51 -3.06 -0.45
C ARG A 116 -3.12 -3.53 -1.85
N ARG A 117 -3.38 -4.80 -2.21
CA ARG A 117 -3.17 -5.33 -3.57
C ARG A 117 -4.04 -4.62 -4.61
N ILE A 118 -5.32 -4.34 -4.28
CA ILE A 118 -6.21 -3.55 -5.16
C ILE A 118 -5.63 -2.16 -5.38
N ILE A 119 -5.26 -1.47 -4.30
CA ILE A 119 -4.70 -0.11 -4.37
C ILE A 119 -3.37 -0.11 -5.13
N ALA A 120 -2.46 -1.05 -4.85
CA ALA A 120 -1.18 -1.14 -5.55
C ALA A 120 -1.34 -1.36 -7.05
N SER A 121 -2.22 -2.29 -7.44
CA SER A 121 -2.51 -2.54 -8.86
C SER A 121 -3.21 -1.36 -9.54
N TYR A 122 -4.02 -0.60 -8.79
CA TYR A 122 -4.58 0.67 -9.24
C TYR A 122 -3.47 1.68 -9.55
N LEU A 123 -2.54 1.90 -8.61
CA LEU A 123 -1.44 2.86 -8.78
C LEU A 123 -0.51 2.50 -9.94
N GLN A 124 -0.23 1.20 -10.12
CA GLN A 124 0.56 0.73 -11.27
C GLN A 124 -0.14 1.06 -12.60
N ALA A 125 -1.44 0.80 -12.69
CA ALA A 125 -2.19 0.98 -13.94
C ALA A 125 -2.53 2.45 -14.21
N ALA A 126 -2.84 3.24 -13.18
CA ALA A 126 -3.19 4.65 -13.34
C ALA A 126 -1.97 5.55 -13.58
N TYR A 127 -0.88 5.31 -12.87
CA TYR A 127 0.26 6.23 -12.77
C TYR A 127 1.62 5.60 -13.08
N GLY A 128 1.66 4.31 -13.44
CA GLY A 128 2.91 3.65 -13.84
C GLY A 128 3.89 3.36 -12.71
N TYR A 129 3.44 3.26 -11.46
CA TYR A 129 4.30 2.90 -10.34
C TYR A 129 4.95 1.54 -10.55
N ALA A 130 6.21 1.41 -10.15
CA ALA A 130 6.85 0.09 -10.03
C ALA A 130 6.12 -0.75 -8.95
N PRO A 131 6.05 -2.09 -9.09
CA PRO A 131 5.28 -2.93 -8.17
C PRO A 131 5.65 -2.76 -6.69
N GLY A 132 6.93 -2.63 -6.36
CA GLY A 132 7.42 -2.41 -4.99
C GLY A 132 6.95 -1.07 -4.44
N ASP A 133 7.14 0.02 -5.19
CA ASP A 133 6.72 1.36 -4.79
C ASP A 133 5.20 1.44 -4.63
N ALA A 134 4.44 0.84 -5.55
CA ALA A 134 2.98 0.76 -5.46
C ALA A 134 2.51 0.04 -4.20
N SER A 135 3.17 -1.04 -3.80
CA SER A 135 2.88 -1.78 -2.57
C SER A 135 3.13 -0.92 -1.32
N THR A 136 4.28 -0.26 -1.27
CA THR A 136 4.62 0.64 -0.17
C THR A 136 3.64 1.80 -0.07
N VAL A 137 3.36 2.48 -1.17
CA VAL A 137 2.37 3.59 -1.20
C VAL A 137 0.98 3.08 -0.77
N ALA A 138 0.55 1.91 -1.22
CA ALA A 138 -0.74 1.33 -0.82
C ALA A 138 -0.80 1.04 0.70
N THR A 139 0.30 0.61 1.31
CA THR A 139 0.40 0.42 2.76
C THR A 139 0.18 1.75 3.48
N PHE A 140 0.92 2.78 3.11
CA PHE A 140 0.76 4.12 3.70
C PHE A 140 -0.62 4.72 3.47
N VAL A 141 -1.19 4.59 2.27
CA VAL A 141 -2.56 5.04 1.96
C VAL A 141 -3.59 4.40 2.89
N THR A 142 -3.47 3.09 3.17
CA THR A 142 -4.42 2.42 4.07
C THR A 142 -4.29 2.91 5.52
N VAL A 143 -3.07 3.08 6.02
CA VAL A 143 -2.84 3.61 7.38
C VAL A 143 -3.29 5.07 7.47
N TYR A 144 -2.93 5.92 6.50
CA TYR A 144 -3.39 7.31 6.39
C TYR A 144 -4.91 7.42 6.50
N ASN A 145 -5.63 6.63 5.71
CA ASN A 145 -7.09 6.64 5.72
C ASN A 145 -7.69 6.09 7.02
N ALA A 146 -6.99 5.24 7.75
CA ALA A 146 -7.43 4.76 9.06
C ALA A 146 -7.20 5.81 10.15
N VAL A 147 -6.02 6.47 10.16
CA VAL A 147 -5.68 7.55 11.10
C VAL A 147 -6.67 8.70 11.00
N TYR A 148 -7.04 9.08 9.78
CA TYR A 148 -7.95 10.21 9.53
C TYR A 148 -9.40 9.79 9.25
N ARG A 149 -9.81 8.60 9.65
CA ARG A 149 -11.20 8.12 9.51
C ARG A 149 -12.18 9.09 10.13
N ALA A 150 -13.23 9.47 9.36
CA ALA A 150 -14.29 10.39 9.75
C ALA A 150 -13.83 11.82 10.15
N ARG A 151 -12.58 12.19 9.82
CA ARG A 151 -12.00 13.51 10.09
C ARG A 151 -12.18 14.44 8.89
N LEU A 152 -13.43 14.76 8.55
CA LEU A 152 -13.72 15.62 7.40
C LEU A 152 -13.07 17.01 7.54
N ASP A 153 -12.91 17.52 8.77
CA ASP A 153 -12.18 18.75 9.09
C ASP A 153 -10.72 18.71 8.60
N TYR A 154 -10.05 17.57 8.82
CA TYR A 154 -8.69 17.36 8.32
C TYR A 154 -8.66 17.39 6.78
N PHE A 155 -9.54 16.65 6.12
CA PHE A 155 -9.62 16.65 4.67
C PHE A 155 -9.96 18.05 4.11
N GLN A 156 -10.84 18.82 4.74
CA GLN A 156 -11.14 20.19 4.34
C GLN A 156 -9.92 21.10 4.37
N SER A 157 -9.00 20.89 5.28
CA SER A 157 -7.77 21.67 5.38
C SER A 157 -6.76 21.38 4.26
N LYS A 158 -6.81 20.18 3.65
CA LYS A 158 -5.80 19.67 2.70
C LYS A 158 -6.27 19.65 1.25
N TYR A 159 -7.55 19.39 1.00
CA TYR A 159 -8.04 19.05 -0.33
C TYR A 159 -8.91 20.14 -0.95
N LYS A 160 -8.91 20.17 -2.28
CA LYS A 160 -9.74 21.06 -3.10
C LYS A 160 -11.24 20.76 -2.95
N ASN A 161 -12.06 21.74 -3.30
CA ASN A 161 -13.51 21.59 -3.21
C ASN A 161 -14.06 20.44 -4.07
N VAL A 162 -13.46 20.18 -5.21
CA VAL A 162 -13.83 19.05 -6.09
C VAL A 162 -13.70 17.70 -5.37
N VAL A 163 -12.71 17.55 -4.50
CA VAL A 163 -12.54 16.34 -3.65
C VAL A 163 -13.58 16.33 -2.54
N LEU A 164 -13.72 17.43 -1.81
CA LEU A 164 -14.61 17.54 -0.64
C LEU A 164 -16.08 17.30 -0.98
N ASN A 165 -16.52 17.72 -2.17
CA ASN A 165 -17.88 17.48 -2.65
C ASN A 165 -18.23 15.99 -2.83
N ASN A 166 -17.22 15.13 -2.88
CA ASN A 166 -17.35 13.68 -3.03
C ASN A 166 -17.11 12.92 -1.71
N LEU A 167 -16.77 13.60 -0.61
CA LEU A 167 -16.54 12.97 0.69
C LEU A 167 -17.76 13.10 1.61
N SER A 168 -18.03 12.05 2.35
CA SER A 168 -19.05 12.02 3.41
C SER A 168 -18.38 11.76 4.75
N GLN A 169 -18.73 12.55 5.76
CA GLN A 169 -18.11 12.48 7.08
C GLN A 169 -18.19 11.09 7.71
N GLU A 170 -19.29 10.38 7.49
CA GLU A 170 -19.52 9.07 8.10
C GLU A 170 -18.63 7.97 7.52
N ILE A 171 -18.24 8.11 6.25
CA ILE A 171 -17.53 7.05 5.50
C ILE A 171 -16.17 7.47 4.93
N CYS A 172 -15.75 8.74 5.10
CA CYS A 172 -14.44 9.16 4.64
C CYS A 172 -13.33 8.44 5.43
N GLY A 173 -12.32 7.96 4.72
CA GLY A 173 -11.25 7.13 5.28
C GLY A 173 -11.62 5.64 5.33
N LEU A 174 -10.87 4.88 6.14
CA LEU A 174 -10.95 3.43 6.24
C LEU A 174 -11.11 3.00 7.70
N SER A 175 -12.09 2.13 8.00
CA SER A 175 -12.19 1.50 9.32
C SER A 175 -11.04 0.51 9.52
N THR A 176 -10.63 0.32 10.77
CA THR A 176 -9.69 -0.76 11.13
C THR A 176 -10.33 -2.14 11.10
N LYS A 177 -11.66 -2.24 10.99
CA LYS A 177 -12.42 -3.49 11.00
C LYS A 177 -12.89 -3.88 9.60
N TRP A 178 -12.47 -5.03 9.11
CA TRP A 178 -12.80 -5.50 7.77
C TRP A 178 -14.31 -5.56 7.48
N ASN A 179 -15.11 -5.96 8.44
CA ASN A 179 -16.56 -6.10 8.29
C ASN A 179 -17.31 -4.74 8.20
N GLU A 180 -16.62 -3.65 8.45
CA GLU A 180 -17.14 -2.30 8.29
C GLU A 180 -16.76 -1.66 6.95
N TRP A 181 -15.90 -2.29 6.13
CA TRP A 181 -15.42 -1.70 4.87
C TRP A 181 -16.51 -1.59 3.79
N PRO A 182 -17.30 -2.67 3.49
CA PRO A 182 -18.27 -2.63 2.41
C PRO A 182 -19.37 -1.57 2.66
N GLY A 183 -19.50 -0.64 1.72
CA GLY A 183 -20.48 0.45 1.78
C GLY A 183 -20.13 1.60 2.74
N ASN A 184 -19.00 1.50 3.47
CA ASN A 184 -18.64 2.48 4.50
C ASN A 184 -17.17 2.96 4.39
N SER A 185 -16.58 2.95 3.21
CA SER A 185 -15.19 3.37 3.03
C SER A 185 -15.00 4.20 1.77
N GLN A 186 -14.38 5.36 1.96
CA GLN A 186 -13.89 6.25 0.92
C GLN A 186 -12.39 6.42 1.13
N ILE A 187 -11.58 5.66 0.39
CA ILE A 187 -10.12 5.68 0.52
C ILE A 187 -9.59 6.83 -0.32
N VAL A 188 -9.10 7.87 0.35
CA VAL A 188 -8.55 9.07 -0.27
C VAL A 188 -7.07 8.86 -0.56
N ILE A 189 -6.68 9.03 -1.82
CA ILE A 189 -5.30 9.00 -2.30
C ILE A 189 -4.94 10.43 -2.71
N PRO A 190 -4.11 11.15 -1.95
CA PRO A 190 -3.75 12.53 -2.28
C PRO A 190 -2.91 12.55 -3.55
N LEU A 191 -3.29 13.39 -4.51
CA LEU A 191 -2.54 13.62 -5.72
C LEU A 191 -1.68 14.87 -5.58
N GLY A 192 -0.41 14.73 -5.91
CA GLY A 192 0.52 15.82 -6.05
C GLY A 192 0.35 16.55 -7.38
N ASP A 193 1.38 17.29 -7.77
CA ASP A 193 1.42 17.94 -9.08
C ASP A 193 1.62 16.89 -10.19
N LEU A 194 0.54 16.49 -10.84
CA LEU A 194 0.55 15.51 -11.94
C LEU A 194 1.38 15.97 -13.16
N THR A 195 1.68 17.26 -13.25
CA THR A 195 2.52 17.83 -14.32
C THR A 195 4.01 17.72 -14.03
N SER A 196 4.39 17.43 -12.79
CA SER A 196 5.79 17.49 -12.33
C SER A 196 6.63 16.26 -12.64
N ASN A 197 6.06 15.15 -13.07
CA ASN A 197 6.74 13.85 -13.28
C ASN A 197 7.54 13.32 -12.06
N ILE A 198 7.34 13.89 -10.87
CA ILE A 198 8.06 13.45 -9.67
C ILE A 198 7.35 12.25 -9.05
N SER A 199 6.09 12.41 -8.68
CA SER A 199 5.23 11.35 -8.16
C SER A 199 3.78 11.78 -8.28
N ALA A 200 2.89 10.86 -8.69
CA ALA A 200 1.47 11.17 -8.77
C ALA A 200 0.83 11.31 -7.39
N VAL A 201 1.25 10.48 -6.42
CA VAL A 201 0.75 10.52 -5.04
C VAL A 201 1.62 11.45 -4.19
N ASP A 202 1.00 12.30 -3.39
CA ASP A 202 1.75 13.13 -2.43
C ASP A 202 2.20 12.27 -1.24
N THR A 203 3.46 11.83 -1.31
CA THR A 203 4.07 10.97 -0.29
C THR A 203 4.22 11.66 1.05
N SER A 204 4.35 12.99 1.10
CA SER A 204 4.50 13.74 2.35
C SER A 204 3.22 13.75 3.17
N VAL A 205 2.06 13.71 2.51
CA VAL A 205 0.75 13.68 3.17
C VAL A 205 0.44 12.29 3.71
N ILE A 206 0.66 11.23 2.94
CA ILE A 206 0.36 9.86 3.37
C ILE A 206 1.36 9.30 4.38
N SER A 207 2.51 9.95 4.58
CA SER A 207 3.53 9.56 5.55
C SER A 207 3.83 10.69 6.53
N ASP A 208 2.82 11.44 6.91
CA ASP A 208 2.96 12.45 7.95
C ASP A 208 3.29 11.80 9.31
N LYS A 209 3.68 12.63 10.28
CA LYS A 209 4.11 12.15 11.60
C LYS A 209 3.09 11.22 12.26
N ASN A 210 1.80 11.53 12.19
CA ASN A 210 0.76 10.72 12.84
C ASN A 210 0.63 9.35 12.18
N VAL A 211 0.74 9.29 10.85
CA VAL A 211 0.72 8.03 10.10
C VAL A 211 1.93 7.16 10.47
N VAL A 212 3.14 7.74 10.47
CA VAL A 212 4.37 7.01 10.84
C VAL A 212 4.33 6.52 12.29
N GLU A 213 3.87 7.34 13.22
CA GLU A 213 3.74 6.95 14.64
C GLU A 213 2.70 5.83 14.81
N SER A 214 1.62 5.84 14.03
CA SER A 214 0.59 4.79 14.06
C SER A 214 1.07 3.44 13.51
N MET A 215 2.12 3.40 12.72
CA MET A 215 2.74 2.17 12.19
C MET A 215 3.73 1.53 13.18
N GLN A 216 4.16 2.24 14.22
CA GLN A 216 5.24 1.79 15.11
C GLN A 216 4.90 0.61 16.00
N GLU A 217 3.62 0.25 16.16
CA GLU A 217 3.19 -0.88 17.00
C GLU A 217 2.97 -2.20 16.23
N GLU A 218 3.21 -2.25 14.94
CA GLU A 218 3.33 -3.52 14.22
C GLU A 218 4.61 -4.25 14.67
N ASP A 219 4.70 -5.57 14.44
CA ASP A 219 5.82 -6.42 14.90
C ASP A 219 7.21 -5.88 14.53
N ASP A 220 7.31 -5.24 13.36
CA ASP A 220 8.51 -4.57 12.87
C ASP A 220 8.44 -3.04 13.01
N LYS A 221 7.44 -2.50 13.68
CA LYS A 221 7.14 -1.06 13.78
C LYS A 221 7.03 -0.38 12.41
N GLY A 222 6.63 -1.11 11.38
CA GLY A 222 6.60 -0.63 10.01
C GLY A 222 7.97 -0.25 9.44
N VAL A 223 9.06 -0.71 10.05
CA VAL A 223 10.43 -0.29 9.67
C VAL A 223 10.74 -0.59 8.21
N ASP A 224 10.37 -1.75 7.70
CA ASP A 224 10.70 -2.13 6.32
C ASP A 224 9.89 -1.30 5.32
N GLU A 225 8.60 -1.10 5.55
CA GLU A 225 7.78 -0.23 4.70
C GLU A 225 8.23 1.24 4.77
N ARG A 226 8.65 1.71 5.94
CA ARG A 226 9.19 3.06 6.12
C ARG A 226 10.53 3.24 5.42
N LYS A 227 11.42 2.24 5.39
CA LYS A 227 12.64 2.26 4.57
C LYS A 227 12.31 2.41 3.08
N ASN A 228 11.38 1.58 2.59
CA ASN A 228 10.95 1.65 1.20
C ASN A 228 10.35 3.04 0.87
N MET A 229 9.59 3.64 1.80
CA MET A 229 9.07 5.00 1.62
C MET A 229 10.20 6.05 1.60
N VAL A 230 11.23 5.89 2.42
CA VAL A 230 12.41 6.79 2.36
C VAL A 230 13.10 6.68 1.02
N ASP A 231 13.27 5.48 0.48
CA ASP A 231 13.87 5.29 -0.85
C ASP A 231 13.02 5.95 -1.97
N ILE A 232 11.70 5.94 -1.85
CA ILE A 232 10.79 6.68 -2.75
C ILE A 232 11.04 8.19 -2.60
N LYS A 233 11.01 8.70 -1.37
CA LYS A 233 11.22 10.14 -1.09
C LYS A 233 12.60 10.63 -1.54
N GLU A 234 13.63 9.82 -1.42
CA GLU A 234 14.97 10.16 -1.91
C GLU A 234 15.00 10.30 -3.44
N ARG A 235 14.37 9.38 -4.17
CA ARG A 235 14.21 9.52 -5.63
C ARG A 235 13.41 10.76 -6.01
N GLU A 236 12.35 11.08 -5.25
CA GLU A 236 11.58 12.32 -5.44
C GLU A 236 12.44 13.56 -5.16
N ALA A 237 13.28 13.54 -4.13
CA ALA A 237 14.19 14.63 -3.80
C ALA A 237 15.27 14.83 -4.88
N GLU A 238 15.80 13.74 -5.44
CA GLU A 238 16.74 13.80 -6.58
C GLU A 238 16.07 14.41 -7.81
N GLN A 239 14.86 14.00 -8.15
CA GLN A 239 14.10 14.56 -9.28
C GLN A 239 13.75 16.04 -9.05
N ALA A 240 13.35 16.41 -7.83
CA ALA A 240 13.09 17.80 -7.47
C ALA A 240 14.37 18.65 -7.56
N THR A 241 15.52 18.10 -7.16
CA THR A 241 16.82 18.77 -7.27
C THR A 241 17.20 18.99 -8.74
N GLN A 242 16.99 17.98 -9.59
CA GLN A 242 17.23 18.11 -11.03
C GLN A 242 16.33 19.19 -11.63
N ARG A 243 15.04 19.20 -11.31
CA ARG A 243 14.10 20.24 -11.76
C ARG A 243 14.53 21.63 -11.29
N ALA A 244 14.96 21.77 -10.04
CA ALA A 244 15.47 23.05 -9.52
C ALA A 244 16.68 23.55 -10.30
N GLN A 245 17.58 22.67 -10.71
CA GLN A 245 18.73 23.00 -11.55
C GLN A 245 18.28 23.43 -12.96
N GLU A 246 17.32 22.75 -13.56
CA GLU A 246 16.77 23.11 -14.88
C GLU A 246 16.09 24.48 -14.86
N GLU A 247 15.25 24.76 -13.85
CA GLU A 247 14.60 26.08 -13.70
C GLU A 247 15.62 27.19 -13.40
N ALA A 248 16.66 26.90 -12.62
CA ALA A 248 17.73 27.86 -12.38
C ALA A 248 18.55 28.18 -13.65
N GLN A 249 18.81 27.19 -14.49
CA GLN A 249 19.45 27.39 -15.79
C GLN A 249 18.58 28.25 -16.71
N LYS A 250 17.29 27.95 -16.80
CA LYS A 250 16.33 28.73 -17.58
C LYS A 250 16.26 30.20 -17.10
N ALA A 251 16.18 30.43 -15.79
CA ALA A 251 16.20 31.77 -15.25
C ALA A 251 17.51 32.53 -15.57
N ALA A 252 18.65 31.84 -15.61
CA ALA A 252 19.93 32.41 -15.99
C ALA A 252 19.98 32.77 -17.49
N GLU A 253 19.45 31.93 -18.37
CA GLU A 253 19.33 32.17 -19.81
C GLU A 253 18.42 33.38 -20.08
N GLU A 254 17.24 33.43 -19.47
CA GLU A 254 16.33 34.58 -19.60
C GLU A 254 16.96 35.89 -19.09
N SER A 255 17.71 35.85 -17.98
CA SER A 255 18.44 37.00 -17.46
C SER A 255 19.54 37.49 -18.42
N LYS A 256 20.18 36.57 -19.15
CA LYS A 256 21.14 36.93 -20.20
C LYS A 256 20.44 37.60 -21.37
N THR A 257 19.33 37.03 -21.84
CA THR A 257 18.50 37.61 -22.90
C THR A 257 18.04 39.00 -22.56
N LEU A 258 17.61 39.23 -21.30
CA LEU A 258 17.26 40.56 -20.81
C LEU A 258 18.44 41.54 -20.86
N THR A 259 19.64 41.08 -20.53
CA THR A 259 20.85 41.91 -20.61
C THR A 259 21.14 42.36 -22.05
N GLU A 260 21.06 41.42 -23.00
CA GLU A 260 21.22 41.68 -24.42
C GLU A 260 20.14 42.63 -24.95
N GLN A 261 18.86 42.41 -24.56
CA GLN A 261 17.75 43.28 -24.94
C GLN A 261 17.91 44.74 -24.42
N ARG A 262 18.38 44.89 -23.17
CA ARG A 262 18.69 46.22 -22.59
C ARG A 262 19.81 46.93 -23.35
N GLU A 263 20.78 46.21 -23.90
CA GLU A 263 21.80 46.82 -24.76
C GLU A 263 21.21 47.31 -26.09
N VAL A 264 20.31 46.54 -26.69
CA VAL A 264 19.59 46.91 -27.90
C VAL A 264 18.70 48.14 -27.67
N GLN A 265 17.94 48.15 -26.58
CA GLN A 265 17.12 49.30 -26.18
C GLN A 265 17.96 50.57 -26.04
N ARG A 266 19.08 50.48 -25.30
CA ARG A 266 19.98 51.64 -25.10
C ARG A 266 20.52 52.16 -26.40
N ALA A 267 20.94 51.29 -27.33
CA ALA A 267 21.42 51.70 -28.65
C ALA A 267 20.32 52.42 -29.46
N ALA A 268 19.08 51.92 -29.42
CA ALA A 268 17.93 52.52 -30.07
C ALA A 268 17.57 53.90 -29.48
N GLU A 269 17.66 54.04 -28.15
CA GLU A 269 17.46 55.33 -27.45
C GLU A 269 18.54 56.36 -27.82
N GLU A 270 19.81 55.96 -27.88
CA GLU A 270 20.92 56.82 -28.31
C GLU A 270 20.74 57.25 -29.76
N GLU A 271 20.35 56.37 -30.68
CA GLU A 271 20.03 56.69 -32.06
C GLU A 271 18.86 57.68 -32.14
N ALA A 272 17.79 57.45 -31.40
CA ALA A 272 16.63 58.35 -31.38
C ALA A 272 16.98 59.73 -30.89
N GLN A 273 17.81 59.84 -29.84
CA GLN A 273 18.31 61.15 -29.33
C GLN A 273 19.14 61.88 -30.38
N GLN A 274 20.03 61.15 -31.06
CA GLN A 274 20.87 61.75 -32.12
C GLN A 274 20.01 62.27 -33.27
N ARG A 275 19.06 61.46 -33.76
CA ARG A 275 18.16 61.85 -34.86
C ARG A 275 17.26 63.03 -34.50
N GLN A 276 16.77 63.06 -33.27
CA GLN A 276 16.00 64.20 -32.75
C GLN A 276 16.84 65.50 -32.73
N GLU A 277 18.10 65.41 -32.33
CA GLU A 277 19.00 66.62 -32.34
C GLU A 277 19.29 67.06 -33.77
N GLU A 278 19.55 66.14 -34.72
CA GLU A 278 19.73 66.43 -36.15
C GLU A 278 18.50 67.16 -36.75
N ALA A 279 17.27 66.67 -36.38
CA ALA A 279 16.02 67.28 -36.82
C ALA A 279 15.76 68.65 -36.20
N ARG A 280 16.20 68.88 -34.94
CA ARG A 280 16.14 70.24 -34.29
C ARG A 280 17.06 71.23 -34.92
N GLN A 281 18.23 70.81 -35.42
CA GLN A 281 19.20 71.71 -36.08
C GLN A 281 18.75 72.14 -37.50
N ASP A 282 17.87 71.36 -38.13
CA ASP A 282 17.33 71.63 -39.48
C ASP A 282 15.81 71.36 -39.53
N PRO A 283 14.99 72.26 -38.94
CA PRO A 283 13.55 72.03 -38.74
C PRO A 283 12.71 72.01 -40.03
N THR A 284 13.30 72.43 -41.14
CA THR A 284 12.61 72.48 -42.44
C THR A 284 12.86 71.24 -43.30
N ASN A 285 13.69 70.31 -42.84
CA ASN A 285 14.06 69.10 -43.56
C ASN A 285 13.13 67.98 -43.16
N GLU A 286 12.18 67.68 -44.06
CA GLU A 286 11.16 66.58 -43.82
C GLU A 286 11.80 65.25 -43.65
N GLU A 287 12.88 64.85 -44.37
CA GLU A 287 13.56 63.56 -44.20
C GLU A 287 14.16 63.41 -42.80
N LYS A 288 14.76 64.48 -42.22
CA LYS A 288 15.28 64.41 -40.85
C LYS A 288 14.18 64.30 -39.80
N GLN A 289 13.03 64.95 -40.01
CA GLN A 289 11.88 64.86 -39.14
C GLN A 289 11.30 63.40 -39.16
N GLN A 290 11.17 62.84 -40.35
CA GLN A 290 10.70 61.44 -40.48
C GLN A 290 11.69 60.46 -39.87
N ALA A 291 13.00 60.59 -40.07
CA ALA A 291 14.01 59.74 -39.49
C ALA A 291 14.04 59.83 -37.94
N ALA A 292 13.79 61.02 -37.38
CA ALA A 292 13.67 61.18 -35.91
C ALA A 292 12.42 60.51 -35.35
N GLN A 293 11.30 60.57 -36.09
CA GLN A 293 10.07 59.88 -35.70
C GLN A 293 10.26 58.36 -35.73
N GLU A 294 10.78 57.81 -36.85
CA GLU A 294 11.04 56.37 -37.00
C GLU A 294 12.01 55.84 -35.93
N ALA A 295 13.06 56.58 -35.59
CA ALA A 295 14.00 56.22 -34.53
C ALA A 295 13.33 56.25 -33.14
N SER A 296 12.42 57.20 -32.89
CA SER A 296 11.65 57.27 -31.63
C SER A 296 10.66 56.09 -31.50
N GLU A 297 9.97 55.73 -32.58
CA GLU A 297 9.06 54.59 -32.60
C GLU A 297 9.83 53.28 -32.32
N ARG A 298 11.00 53.08 -32.94
CA ARG A 298 11.87 51.93 -32.70
C ARG A 298 12.36 51.89 -31.24
N ALA A 299 12.76 52.99 -30.66
CA ALA A 299 13.16 53.04 -29.25
C ALA A 299 12.01 52.68 -28.30
N GLN A 300 10.77 53.06 -28.63
CA GLN A 300 9.59 52.66 -27.86
C GLN A 300 9.29 51.17 -27.99
N GLU A 301 9.40 50.59 -29.18
CA GLU A 301 9.24 49.16 -29.40
C GLU A 301 10.27 48.34 -28.62
N GLU A 302 11.54 48.72 -28.62
CA GLU A 302 12.58 48.03 -27.87
C GLU A 302 12.40 48.18 -26.36
N ALA A 303 11.88 49.33 -25.88
CA ALA A 303 11.51 49.51 -24.48
C ALA A 303 10.36 48.57 -24.05
N GLN A 304 9.37 48.39 -24.91
CA GLN A 304 8.29 47.44 -24.67
C GLN A 304 8.80 45.99 -24.59
N LYS A 305 9.63 45.56 -25.53
CA LYS A 305 10.25 44.22 -25.51
C LYS A 305 11.07 43.98 -24.27
N THR A 306 11.82 45.01 -23.81
CA THR A 306 12.57 44.92 -22.56
C THR A 306 11.66 44.75 -21.36
N GLN A 307 10.53 45.43 -21.30
CA GLN A 307 9.56 45.28 -20.23
C GLN A 307 8.90 43.89 -20.22
N GLU A 308 8.57 43.37 -21.39
CA GLU A 308 8.06 41.98 -21.53
C GLU A 308 9.10 40.98 -21.06
N GLN A 309 10.36 41.13 -21.45
CA GLN A 309 11.44 40.24 -21.04
C GLN A 309 11.74 40.36 -19.52
N GLU A 310 11.56 41.54 -18.91
CA GLU A 310 11.67 41.68 -17.44
C GLU A 310 10.62 40.85 -16.71
N GLN A 311 9.39 40.76 -17.21
CA GLN A 311 8.34 39.92 -16.63
C GLN A 311 8.68 38.44 -16.75
N ILE A 312 9.18 37.99 -17.91
CA ILE A 312 9.62 36.60 -18.14
C ILE A 312 10.75 36.22 -17.16
N VAL A 313 11.73 37.12 -16.96
CA VAL A 313 12.82 36.87 -16.01
C VAL A 313 12.32 36.80 -14.57
N GLU A 314 11.38 37.67 -14.18
CA GLU A 314 10.79 37.62 -12.84
C GLU A 314 10.05 36.30 -12.60
N GLU A 315 9.23 35.85 -13.55
CA GLU A 315 8.52 34.58 -13.49
C GLU A 315 9.49 33.38 -13.43
N ALA A 316 10.52 33.37 -14.28
CA ALA A 316 11.53 32.32 -14.28
C ALA A 316 12.30 32.24 -12.95
N GLN A 317 12.64 33.40 -12.35
CA GLN A 317 13.29 33.45 -11.04
C GLN A 317 12.38 32.95 -9.92
N GLN A 318 11.07 33.26 -9.96
CA GLN A 318 10.10 32.77 -9.00
C GLN A 318 9.95 31.23 -9.10
N ASN A 319 9.87 30.71 -10.32
CA ASN A 319 9.79 29.27 -10.56
C ASN A 319 11.05 28.55 -10.06
N ALA A 320 12.23 29.08 -10.32
CA ALA A 320 13.48 28.52 -9.83
C ALA A 320 13.56 28.52 -8.29
N ALA A 321 13.11 29.59 -7.65
CA ALA A 321 13.07 29.68 -6.19
C ALA A 321 12.09 28.68 -5.57
N GLN A 322 10.92 28.50 -6.16
CA GLN A 322 9.92 27.52 -5.72
C GLN A 322 10.42 26.07 -5.91
N ALA A 323 11.05 25.78 -7.04
CA ALA A 323 11.64 24.48 -7.30
C ALA A 323 12.74 24.13 -6.29
N GLN A 324 13.61 25.10 -5.97
CA GLN A 324 14.65 24.92 -4.95
C GLN A 324 14.07 24.67 -3.56
N GLN A 325 13.06 25.42 -3.14
CA GLN A 325 12.38 25.19 -1.86
C GLN A 325 11.76 23.79 -1.79
N THR A 326 11.18 23.34 -2.89
CA THR A 326 10.60 21.98 -2.96
C THR A 326 11.68 20.90 -2.82
N ALA A 327 12.82 21.07 -3.50
CA ALA A 327 13.95 20.15 -3.40
C ALA A 327 14.51 20.08 -1.97
N ASP A 328 14.74 21.23 -1.34
CA ASP A 328 15.27 21.33 0.02
C ASP A 328 14.32 20.69 1.04
N ARG A 329 13.01 20.90 0.89
CA ARG A 329 11.98 20.31 1.75
C ARG A 329 11.97 18.79 1.64
N LYS A 330 11.89 18.24 0.41
CA LYS A 330 11.87 16.78 0.18
C LYS A 330 13.14 16.10 0.69
N GLN A 331 14.29 16.71 0.51
CA GLN A 331 15.55 16.19 1.04
C GLN A 331 15.56 16.16 2.57
N SER A 332 15.07 17.22 3.21
CA SER A 332 14.99 17.30 4.68
C SER A 332 14.02 16.26 5.25
N GLU A 333 12.87 16.06 4.61
CA GLU A 333 11.87 15.06 5.00
C GLU A 333 12.44 13.63 4.95
N ALA A 334 13.09 13.26 3.83
CA ALA A 334 13.71 11.95 3.67
C ALA A 334 14.80 11.68 4.71
N GLN A 335 15.66 12.68 4.98
CA GLN A 335 16.75 12.54 5.95
C GLN A 335 16.25 12.45 7.39
N ALA A 336 15.22 13.20 7.76
CA ALA A 336 14.62 13.15 9.10
C ALA A 336 14.02 11.76 9.37
N GLU A 337 13.29 11.21 8.41
CA GLU A 337 12.69 9.88 8.54
C GLU A 337 13.74 8.76 8.60
N ARG A 338 14.77 8.82 7.77
CA ARG A 338 15.91 7.88 7.82
C ARG A 338 16.57 7.85 9.20
N THR A 339 16.73 9.00 9.82
CA THR A 339 17.32 9.11 11.16
C THR A 339 16.42 8.46 12.21
N GLN A 340 15.10 8.59 12.09
CA GLN A 340 14.16 7.96 13.02
C GLN A 340 14.11 6.45 12.83
N ILE A 341 14.07 5.97 11.59
CA ILE A 341 14.09 4.54 11.27
C ILE A 341 15.30 3.84 11.89
N ALA A 342 16.49 4.45 11.86
CA ALA A 342 17.69 3.85 12.45
C ALA A 342 17.53 3.57 13.94
N LYS A 343 16.83 4.43 14.69
CA LYS A 343 16.54 4.22 16.11
C LYS A 343 15.49 3.12 16.34
N ASP A 344 14.43 3.13 15.53
CA ASP A 344 13.36 2.15 15.64
C ASP A 344 13.86 0.74 15.28
N GLN A 345 14.73 0.64 14.27
CA GLN A 345 15.36 -0.61 13.85
C GLN A 345 16.20 -1.24 14.97
N GLU A 346 16.96 -0.45 15.72
CA GLU A 346 17.71 -0.96 16.88
C GLU A 346 16.76 -1.57 17.91
N THR A 347 15.61 -0.93 18.16
CA THR A 347 14.60 -1.45 19.09
C THR A 347 13.99 -2.76 18.61
N VAL A 348 13.66 -2.86 17.31
CA VAL A 348 13.11 -4.09 16.69
C VAL A 348 14.12 -5.23 16.77
N ILE A 349 15.39 -4.97 16.48
CA ILE A 349 16.46 -5.99 16.60
C ILE A 349 16.56 -6.51 18.04
N GLN A 350 16.50 -5.64 19.05
CA GLN A 350 16.55 -6.05 20.45
C GLN A 350 15.34 -6.91 20.83
N GLN A 351 14.15 -6.58 20.32
CA GLN A 351 12.94 -7.39 20.52
C GLN A 351 13.08 -8.77 19.85
N GLN A 352 13.53 -8.81 18.59
CA GLN A 352 13.74 -10.06 17.86
C GLN A 352 14.79 -10.96 18.55
N ILE A 353 15.87 -10.38 19.07
CA ILE A 353 16.86 -11.13 19.86
C ILE A 353 16.23 -11.72 21.13
N ALA A 354 15.38 -10.96 21.82
CA ALA A 354 14.67 -11.43 23.00
C ALA A 354 13.68 -12.58 22.66
N GLU A 355 13.01 -12.52 21.50
CA GLU A 355 12.09 -13.55 21.03
C GLU A 355 12.79 -14.77 20.44
N SER A 356 13.95 -14.59 19.82
CA SER A 356 14.70 -15.63 19.09
C SER A 356 15.64 -16.45 19.95
N THR A 357 15.58 -16.33 21.28
CA THR A 357 16.37 -17.21 22.16
C THR A 357 15.87 -18.65 21.95
N GLU A 358 16.44 -19.33 20.95
CA GLU A 358 16.10 -20.69 20.55
C GLU A 358 16.14 -21.62 21.77
N GLY A 359 15.10 -22.46 21.87
CA GLY A 359 14.97 -23.44 22.94
C GLY A 359 14.16 -22.97 24.16
N ASN A 360 13.79 -21.72 24.27
CA ASN A 360 13.02 -21.20 25.41
C ASN A 360 11.52 -21.07 25.14
N SER A 361 11.01 -21.53 24.00
CA SER A 361 9.59 -21.45 23.67
C SER A 361 9.04 -22.74 23.07
N VAL A 362 7.73 -22.96 23.28
CA VAL A 362 6.96 -24.07 22.70
C VAL A 362 5.66 -23.55 22.11
N ILE A 363 5.21 -24.20 21.04
CA ILE A 363 3.90 -23.95 20.44
C ILE A 363 2.85 -24.86 21.04
N GLY A 364 1.71 -24.30 21.40
CA GLY A 364 0.56 -25.00 21.93
C GLY A 364 -0.77 -24.42 21.41
N LEU A 365 -1.85 -24.83 22.02
CA LEU A 365 -3.20 -24.33 21.72
C LEU A 365 -3.85 -23.75 22.98
N LYS A 366 -4.49 -22.59 22.83
CA LYS A 366 -5.35 -21.94 23.81
C LYS A 366 -6.79 -22.02 23.33
N ILE A 367 -7.72 -22.47 24.18
CA ILE A 367 -9.14 -22.54 23.84
C ILE A 367 -9.70 -21.12 23.72
N THR A 368 -10.32 -20.82 22.58
CA THR A 368 -10.98 -19.55 22.31
C THR A 368 -12.50 -19.64 22.45
N ASP A 369 -13.10 -20.77 22.03
CA ASP A 369 -14.51 -21.08 22.23
C ASP A 369 -14.67 -22.59 22.56
N SER A 370 -15.01 -22.87 23.83
CA SER A 370 -15.16 -24.24 24.30
C SER A 370 -16.40 -24.93 23.72
N ALA A 371 -17.48 -24.19 23.47
CA ALA A 371 -18.74 -24.74 22.96
C ALA A 371 -18.60 -25.16 21.51
N LYS A 372 -17.90 -24.38 20.71
CA LYS A 372 -17.61 -24.65 19.29
C LYS A 372 -16.32 -25.45 19.08
N GLN A 373 -15.59 -25.78 20.15
CA GLN A 373 -14.30 -26.47 20.12
C GLN A 373 -13.21 -25.71 19.34
N LEU A 374 -13.22 -24.39 19.41
CA LEU A 374 -12.23 -23.54 18.74
C LEU A 374 -11.06 -23.21 19.65
N SER A 375 -9.91 -23.03 19.03
CA SER A 375 -8.65 -22.69 19.71
C SER A 375 -7.82 -21.76 18.84
N ALA A 376 -6.83 -21.08 19.45
CA ALA A 376 -5.78 -20.36 18.78
C ALA A 376 -4.42 -20.99 19.07
N MET A 377 -3.47 -20.93 18.15
CA MET A 377 -2.09 -21.26 18.43
C MET A 377 -1.49 -20.24 19.40
N VAL A 378 -0.65 -20.69 20.31
CA VAL A 378 0.09 -19.84 21.25
C VAL A 378 1.53 -20.27 21.33
N LYS A 379 2.43 -19.29 21.49
CA LYS A 379 3.83 -19.49 21.80
C LYS A 379 4.05 -19.20 23.27
N LEU A 380 4.55 -20.15 24.00
CA LEU A 380 4.75 -20.06 25.46
C LEU A 380 6.23 -20.10 25.79
N ASN A 381 6.64 -19.33 26.81
CA ASN A 381 7.95 -19.41 27.42
C ASN A 381 8.06 -20.71 28.24
N VAL A 382 9.10 -21.52 28.00
CA VAL A 382 9.27 -22.81 28.71
C VAL A 382 9.71 -22.65 30.17
N GLN A 383 10.22 -21.46 30.57
CA GLN A 383 10.73 -21.23 31.91
C GLN A 383 9.61 -20.92 32.91
N ASP A 384 8.61 -20.14 32.48
CA ASP A 384 7.55 -19.65 33.37
C ASP A 384 6.12 -19.91 32.84
N GLY A 385 5.98 -20.44 31.62
CA GLY A 385 4.69 -20.71 30.97
C GLY A 385 3.95 -19.44 30.49
N SER A 386 4.59 -18.27 30.51
CA SER A 386 3.97 -17.04 30.04
C SER A 386 3.75 -17.08 28.53
N THR A 387 2.67 -16.42 28.07
CA THR A 387 2.39 -16.29 26.63
C THR A 387 3.30 -15.24 26.01
N ILE A 388 4.15 -15.66 25.07
CA ILE A 388 5.00 -14.78 24.28
C ILE A 388 4.19 -14.17 23.13
N ARG A 389 3.41 -15.02 22.43
CA ARG A 389 2.60 -14.61 21.28
C ARG A 389 1.35 -15.47 21.17
N GLU A 390 0.26 -14.88 20.68
CA GLU A 390 -1.00 -15.56 20.38
C GLU A 390 -1.34 -15.37 18.91
N SER A 391 -1.76 -16.44 18.24
CA SER A 391 -2.21 -16.40 16.83
C SER A 391 -3.44 -15.52 16.67
N PRO A 392 -3.52 -14.70 15.59
CA PRO A 392 -4.75 -14.03 15.23
C PRO A 392 -5.83 -15.02 14.72
N VAL A 393 -5.44 -16.25 14.32
CA VAL A 393 -6.35 -17.30 13.87
C VAL A 393 -6.94 -18.00 15.08
N THR A 394 -8.16 -17.61 15.47
CA THR A 394 -8.84 -18.09 16.67
C THR A 394 -9.78 -19.28 16.42
N VAL A 395 -9.79 -19.79 15.18
CA VAL A 395 -10.74 -20.80 14.68
C VAL A 395 -10.10 -22.15 14.36
N VAL A 396 -9.02 -22.50 15.05
CA VAL A 396 -8.40 -23.85 14.95
C VAL A 396 -9.33 -24.87 15.59
N ARG A 397 -9.70 -25.91 14.82
CA ARG A 397 -10.63 -26.96 15.21
C ARG A 397 -9.94 -28.24 15.69
N GLY A 398 -10.68 -29.08 16.36
CA GLY A 398 -10.23 -30.44 16.73
C GLY A 398 -9.09 -30.46 17.76
N ARG A 399 -8.67 -29.31 18.29
CA ARG A 399 -7.60 -29.18 19.30
C ARG A 399 -6.29 -29.88 18.89
N THR A 400 -6.03 -29.96 17.58
CA THR A 400 -4.86 -30.66 17.04
C THR A 400 -4.13 -29.74 16.06
N ILE A 401 -2.83 -29.66 16.23
CA ILE A 401 -1.89 -29.07 15.27
C ILE A 401 -0.77 -30.07 15.05
N LEU A 402 -0.35 -30.25 13.80
CA LEU A 402 0.72 -31.17 13.43
C LEU A 402 1.89 -30.39 12.83
N PRO A 403 3.12 -30.55 13.36
CA PRO A 403 4.28 -29.86 12.80
C PRO A 403 4.60 -30.42 11.40
N VAL A 404 4.86 -29.52 10.48
CA VAL A 404 5.20 -29.82 9.08
C VAL A 404 6.51 -29.14 8.73
N ARG A 405 7.48 -29.89 8.23
CA ARG A 405 8.78 -29.36 7.83
C ARG A 405 8.93 -29.35 6.32
N ASN A 406 9.55 -28.29 5.79
CA ASN A 406 9.90 -28.17 4.37
C ASN A 406 8.70 -28.35 3.45
N ALA A 407 7.57 -27.72 3.77
CA ALA A 407 6.43 -27.63 2.86
C ALA A 407 6.75 -26.68 1.71
N VAL A 408 6.18 -26.94 0.53
CA VAL A 408 6.27 -26.06 -0.63
C VAL A 408 5.02 -25.19 -0.65
N LEU A 409 5.20 -23.88 -0.59
CA LEU A 409 4.14 -22.90 -0.75
C LEU A 409 4.14 -22.46 -2.22
N ASP A 410 3.03 -22.70 -2.92
CA ASP A 410 2.88 -22.22 -4.30
C ASP A 410 2.73 -20.70 -4.30
N ALA A 411 3.56 -20.02 -5.05
CA ALA A 411 3.58 -18.55 -5.12
C ALA A 411 2.25 -17.93 -5.63
N ASP A 412 1.40 -18.73 -6.32
CA ASP A 412 0.40 -18.12 -7.19
C ASP A 412 -1.04 -18.11 -6.72
N ALA A 413 -1.49 -18.97 -5.83
CA ALA A 413 -2.94 -19.12 -5.88
C ALA A 413 -3.69 -19.04 -4.56
N GLN A 414 -3.12 -19.29 -3.44
CA GLN A 414 -3.93 -19.52 -2.24
C GLN A 414 -3.51 -18.75 -1.00
N ASN A 415 -2.52 -17.89 -1.15
CA ASN A 415 -2.04 -17.07 -0.05
C ASN A 415 -2.64 -15.66 -0.14
N LEU A 416 -3.95 -15.56 0.09
CA LEU A 416 -4.67 -14.29 0.03
C LEU A 416 -4.34 -13.36 1.20
N THR A 417 -3.77 -13.90 2.26
CA THR A 417 -3.51 -13.18 3.51
C THR A 417 -2.04 -12.84 3.73
N SER A 418 -1.10 -13.57 3.12
CA SER A 418 0.31 -13.25 3.26
C SER A 418 0.77 -12.27 2.17
N VAL A 419 1.55 -11.31 2.59
CA VAL A 419 2.25 -10.39 1.70
C VAL A 419 3.41 -11.14 1.08
N ASN A 420 3.30 -11.54 -0.18
CA ASN A 420 4.47 -11.79 -1.00
C ASN A 420 5.08 -10.44 -1.40
N THR A 421 5.51 -9.67 -0.44
CA THR A 421 6.47 -8.59 -0.63
C THR A 421 7.82 -9.27 -0.76
N GLY A 422 8.20 -9.66 -1.99
CA GLY A 422 9.52 -10.23 -2.27
C GLY A 422 9.99 -11.18 -1.17
N ALA A 423 9.24 -12.25 -0.92
CA ALA A 423 9.41 -13.12 0.24
C ALA A 423 10.75 -13.86 0.20
N GLU A 424 11.80 -13.14 0.47
CA GLU A 424 13.12 -13.73 0.65
C GLU A 424 13.25 -14.47 1.99
N ASN A 425 12.26 -14.39 2.92
CA ASN A 425 12.44 -14.93 4.28
C ASN A 425 11.19 -15.50 4.95
N LEU A 426 10.23 -16.09 4.22
CA LEU A 426 9.28 -16.96 4.89
C LEU A 426 10.05 -18.22 5.32
N ASP A 427 10.29 -18.37 6.63
CA ASP A 427 10.86 -19.60 7.17
C ASP A 427 9.83 -20.72 7.03
N THR A 428 9.83 -21.38 5.86
CA THR A 428 9.02 -22.58 5.58
C THR A 428 9.59 -23.81 6.28
N SER A 429 10.66 -23.68 7.05
CA SER A 429 11.31 -24.78 7.75
C SER A 429 10.38 -25.44 8.75
N LEU A 430 9.45 -24.69 9.35
CA LEU A 430 8.47 -25.22 10.30
C LEU A 430 7.11 -24.50 10.12
N LEU A 431 6.15 -25.28 9.65
CA LEU A 431 4.73 -24.90 9.61
C LEU A 431 3.93 -25.82 10.51
N TYR A 432 2.70 -25.42 10.82
CA TYR A 432 1.75 -26.26 11.54
C TYR A 432 0.52 -26.52 10.69
N MET A 433 0.20 -27.78 10.48
CA MET A 433 -1.04 -28.17 9.80
C MET A 433 -2.18 -28.24 10.82
N ALA A 434 -3.31 -27.62 10.50
CA ALA A 434 -4.49 -27.57 11.33
C ALA A 434 -5.77 -27.53 10.49
N ILE A 435 -6.88 -27.97 11.04
CA ILE A 435 -8.21 -27.68 10.50
C ILE A 435 -8.67 -26.37 11.09
N CYS A 436 -8.99 -25.39 10.24
CA CYS A 436 -9.39 -24.05 10.65
C CYS A 436 -10.70 -23.62 10.00
N GLY A 437 -11.45 -22.79 10.71
CA GLY A 437 -12.59 -22.07 10.14
C GLY A 437 -13.94 -22.41 10.75
N GLU A 438 -14.93 -21.66 10.29
CA GLU A 438 -16.35 -21.81 10.63
C GLU A 438 -17.18 -21.57 9.36
N ASN A 439 -18.29 -22.28 9.20
CA ASN A 439 -19.22 -22.11 8.07
C ASN A 439 -20.20 -20.94 8.32
N ILE A 440 -19.67 -19.79 8.71
CA ILE A 440 -20.42 -18.55 8.98
C ILE A 440 -19.78 -17.39 8.24
N ASN A 441 -20.56 -16.37 7.92
CA ASN A 441 -20.07 -15.10 7.33
C ASN A 441 -19.18 -15.29 6.09
N ASN A 442 -19.57 -16.14 5.15
CA ASN A 442 -18.78 -16.54 3.98
C ASN A 442 -17.47 -17.28 4.31
N GLY A 443 -17.27 -17.70 5.56
CA GLY A 443 -16.17 -18.56 5.94
C GLY A 443 -16.36 -20.00 5.49
N ALA A 444 -15.30 -20.76 5.56
CA ALA A 444 -15.27 -22.20 5.30
C ALA A 444 -14.41 -22.90 6.33
N VAL A 445 -14.59 -24.21 6.46
CA VAL A 445 -13.65 -25.05 7.21
C VAL A 445 -12.71 -25.71 6.23
N LYS A 446 -11.39 -25.54 6.45
CA LYS A 446 -10.34 -26.02 5.55
C LYS A 446 -9.17 -26.62 6.31
N LEU A 447 -8.39 -27.43 5.61
CA LEU A 447 -7.07 -27.82 6.06
C LEU A 447 -6.11 -26.68 5.73
N CYS A 448 -5.35 -26.21 6.73
CA CYS A 448 -4.51 -25.01 6.63
C CYS A 448 -3.08 -25.30 7.09
N LEU A 449 -2.13 -24.58 6.52
CA LEU A 449 -0.77 -24.43 7.03
C LEU A 449 -0.63 -23.07 7.69
N LEU A 450 -0.18 -23.05 8.94
CA LEU A 450 0.12 -21.84 9.71
C LEU A 450 1.62 -21.76 9.92
N ASP A 451 2.21 -20.56 9.81
CA ASP A 451 3.62 -20.36 10.11
C ASP A 451 3.88 -20.41 11.62
N ALA A 452 5.14 -20.66 11.99
CA ALA A 452 5.54 -20.80 13.38
C ALA A 452 5.82 -19.44 14.07
N TYR A 453 5.91 -18.35 13.32
CA TYR A 453 6.26 -17.03 13.84
C TYR A 453 5.02 -16.16 14.08
N LYS A 454 4.34 -15.73 13.00
CA LYS A 454 3.10 -14.94 13.10
C LYS A 454 1.88 -15.81 13.42
N MET A 455 1.98 -17.10 13.17
CA MET A 455 0.91 -18.10 13.35
C MET A 455 -0.33 -17.77 12.53
N GLU A 456 -0.11 -17.20 11.34
CA GLU A 456 -1.13 -16.88 10.35
C GLU A 456 -1.25 -18.00 9.32
N ILE A 457 -2.42 -18.10 8.66
CA ILE A 457 -2.65 -19.07 7.59
C ILE A 457 -1.81 -18.68 6.38
N GLN A 458 -0.90 -19.57 5.98
CA GLN A 458 -0.03 -19.41 4.81
C GLN A 458 -0.59 -20.11 3.58
N LYS A 459 -1.34 -21.18 3.75
CA LYS A 459 -1.96 -21.94 2.67
C LYS A 459 -3.21 -22.66 3.16
N GLU A 460 -4.22 -22.74 2.30
CA GLU A 460 -5.48 -23.44 2.53
C GLU A 460 -5.66 -24.59 1.53
N SER A 461 -6.36 -25.66 1.96
CA SER A 461 -6.80 -26.69 1.02
C SER A 461 -7.86 -26.15 0.07
N LYS A 462 -7.96 -26.75 -1.13
CA LYS A 462 -9.05 -26.44 -2.08
C LYS A 462 -10.39 -26.98 -1.57
N GLU A 463 -10.37 -28.17 -1.01
CA GLU A 463 -11.54 -28.87 -0.50
C GLU A 463 -11.99 -28.29 0.84
N ASN A 464 -13.29 -28.28 1.06
CA ASN A 464 -13.86 -28.02 2.38
C ASN A 464 -13.69 -29.25 3.25
N VAL A 465 -13.46 -29.05 4.53
CA VAL A 465 -13.29 -30.10 5.55
C VAL A 465 -14.52 -30.11 6.44
N ALA A 466 -14.89 -31.29 6.93
CA ALA A 466 -15.98 -31.41 7.89
C ALA A 466 -15.63 -30.72 9.21
N GLU A 467 -16.55 -29.94 9.79
CA GLU A 467 -16.32 -29.12 11.00
C GLU A 467 -15.76 -29.89 12.18
N ASN A 468 -16.19 -31.17 12.34
CA ASN A 468 -15.76 -32.03 13.43
C ASN A 468 -14.79 -33.11 12.96
N SER A 469 -14.15 -32.92 11.81
CA SER A 469 -13.12 -33.85 11.34
C SER A 469 -11.93 -33.86 12.30
N VAL A 470 -11.39 -35.06 12.49
CA VAL A 470 -10.05 -35.20 13.09
C VAL A 470 -8.99 -35.02 12.03
N LEU A 471 -7.80 -34.58 12.48
CA LEU A 471 -6.59 -34.50 11.65
C LEU A 471 -5.57 -35.49 12.19
N VAL A 472 -5.14 -36.43 11.35
CA VAL A 472 -4.13 -37.43 11.72
C VAL A 472 -3.06 -37.53 10.62
N ASN A 473 -1.88 -38.03 10.97
CA ASN A 473 -0.82 -38.29 10.00
C ASN A 473 -0.26 -39.71 10.10
N ASN A 474 0.31 -40.18 8.99
CA ASN A 474 1.12 -41.38 8.91
C ASN A 474 2.37 -41.08 8.09
N GLY A 475 3.46 -40.81 8.79
CA GLY A 475 4.65 -40.24 8.17
C GLY A 475 4.40 -38.86 7.58
N GLU A 476 4.58 -38.70 6.27
CA GLU A 476 4.34 -37.46 5.54
C GLU A 476 2.93 -37.36 4.91
N ASP A 477 2.09 -38.35 5.14
CA ASP A 477 0.70 -38.39 4.67
C ASP A 477 -0.26 -37.88 5.76
N TYR A 478 -1.15 -36.96 5.41
CA TYR A 478 -2.12 -36.36 6.32
C TYR A 478 -3.54 -36.71 5.90
N TYR A 479 -4.40 -36.98 6.88
CA TYR A 479 -5.76 -37.45 6.62
C TYR A 479 -6.78 -36.63 7.39
N CYS A 480 -7.86 -36.22 6.71
CA CYS A 480 -9.03 -35.60 7.30
C CYS A 480 -10.28 -35.93 6.46
N VAL A 481 -11.46 -35.57 6.96
CA VAL A 481 -12.72 -35.76 6.25
C VAL A 481 -13.02 -34.52 5.40
N ILE A 482 -13.21 -34.74 4.11
CA ILE A 482 -13.42 -33.68 3.13
C ILE A 482 -14.75 -33.81 2.40
N ASP A 483 -15.28 -32.72 1.90
CA ASP A 483 -16.44 -32.72 1.02
C ASP A 483 -16.08 -33.19 -0.38
N ASN A 484 -16.85 -34.10 -0.90
CA ASN A 484 -16.78 -34.60 -2.26
C ASN A 484 -18.16 -34.49 -2.95
N GLY A 485 -18.55 -33.24 -3.23
CA GLY A 485 -19.82 -32.93 -3.90
C GLY A 485 -21.05 -33.24 -3.03
N GLY A 486 -21.02 -32.86 -1.75
CA GLY A 486 -22.09 -33.06 -0.79
C GLY A 486 -22.02 -34.41 -0.07
N THR A 487 -20.97 -35.21 -0.29
CA THR A 487 -20.71 -36.47 0.41
C THR A 487 -19.37 -36.40 1.11
N TRP A 488 -19.32 -36.78 2.39
CA TRP A 488 -18.10 -36.80 3.18
C TRP A 488 -17.26 -38.03 2.87
N VAL A 489 -15.97 -37.85 2.59
CA VAL A 489 -14.99 -38.89 2.32
C VAL A 489 -13.67 -38.62 3.03
N VAL A 490 -12.83 -39.64 3.21
CA VAL A 490 -11.47 -39.43 3.71
C VAL A 490 -10.60 -38.87 2.57
N GLY A 491 -9.96 -37.73 2.80
CA GLY A 491 -8.92 -37.16 1.95
C GLY A 491 -7.54 -37.48 2.49
N LYS A 492 -6.60 -37.78 1.59
CA LYS A 492 -5.16 -37.92 1.86
C LYS A 492 -4.41 -36.75 1.24
N TYR A 493 -3.63 -36.06 2.03
CA TYR A 493 -2.85 -34.90 1.63
C TYR A 493 -1.36 -35.14 1.86
N ASP A 494 -0.54 -34.45 1.06
CA ASP A 494 0.89 -34.28 1.35
C ASP A 494 1.12 -33.07 2.29
N LYS A 495 2.39 -32.87 2.65
CA LYS A 495 2.83 -31.77 3.52
C LYS A 495 2.59 -30.37 2.94
N SER A 496 2.33 -30.27 1.65
CA SER A 496 2.09 -29.01 0.92
C SER A 496 0.61 -28.77 0.61
N LEU A 497 -0.31 -29.50 1.27
CA LEU A 497 -1.76 -29.47 1.07
C LEU A 497 -2.21 -29.88 -0.33
N ASN A 498 -1.43 -30.66 -1.07
CA ASN A 498 -1.91 -31.26 -2.30
C ASN A 498 -2.75 -32.51 -1.95
N LEU A 499 -3.98 -32.54 -2.44
CA LEU A 499 -4.83 -33.72 -2.28
C LEU A 499 -4.29 -34.84 -3.18
N LEU A 500 -3.85 -35.93 -2.56
CA LEU A 500 -3.29 -37.11 -3.25
C LEU A 500 -4.37 -38.13 -3.60
N LEU A 501 -5.27 -38.42 -2.64
CA LEU A 501 -6.31 -39.42 -2.79
C LEU A 501 -7.60 -38.99 -2.10
N ARG A 502 -8.73 -39.50 -2.62
CA ARG A 502 -10.05 -39.49 -1.97
C ARG A 502 -10.54 -40.91 -1.78
N SER A 503 -11.08 -41.20 -0.61
CA SER A 503 -11.75 -42.49 -0.41
C SER A 503 -12.95 -42.61 -1.34
N PRO A 504 -13.11 -43.73 -2.05
CA PRO A 504 -14.31 -44.01 -2.83
C PRO A 504 -15.54 -44.31 -1.96
N VAL A 505 -15.34 -44.50 -0.66
CA VAL A 505 -16.39 -44.83 0.29
C VAL A 505 -16.80 -43.64 1.10
N ALA A 506 -18.10 -43.39 1.22
CA ALA A 506 -18.65 -42.34 2.07
C ALA A 506 -18.46 -42.68 3.57
N VAL A 507 -18.04 -41.67 4.33
CA VAL A 507 -17.83 -41.79 5.78
C VAL A 507 -18.74 -40.82 6.53
N SER A 508 -18.88 -40.99 7.84
CA SER A 508 -19.50 -39.98 8.69
C SER A 508 -18.63 -38.73 8.72
N SER A 509 -19.23 -37.53 8.70
CA SER A 509 -18.52 -36.24 8.84
C SER A 509 -17.71 -36.15 10.15
N GLU A 510 -18.09 -36.91 11.16
CA GLU A 510 -17.45 -36.94 12.49
C GLU A 510 -16.69 -38.25 12.73
N THR A 511 -16.36 -39.00 11.65
CA THR A 511 -15.67 -40.29 11.81
C THR A 511 -14.34 -40.10 12.52
N PRO A 512 -14.02 -40.90 13.55
CA PRO A 512 -12.63 -41.02 13.97
C PRO A 512 -11.81 -41.62 12.82
N ILE A 513 -10.57 -41.16 12.67
CA ILE A 513 -9.61 -41.75 11.74
C ILE A 513 -8.47 -42.32 12.60
N ILE A 514 -8.40 -43.66 12.67
CA ILE A 514 -7.36 -44.32 13.46
C ILE A 514 -6.37 -44.96 12.48
N VAL A 515 -5.13 -44.53 12.55
CA VAL A 515 -4.04 -45.06 11.73
C VAL A 515 -3.54 -46.37 12.35
N THR A 516 -3.49 -47.40 11.55
CA THR A 516 -2.92 -48.72 11.93
C THR A 516 -1.92 -49.16 10.85
N GLU A 517 -1.14 -50.18 11.13
CA GLU A 517 -0.25 -50.79 10.14
C GLU A 517 -1.01 -51.40 8.93
N GLN A 518 -2.26 -51.82 9.14
CA GLN A 518 -3.10 -52.46 8.13
C GLN A 518 -3.92 -51.45 7.32
N GLY A 519 -4.09 -50.21 7.79
CA GLY A 519 -4.90 -49.20 7.11
C GLY A 519 -5.50 -48.16 8.07
N LEU A 520 -6.50 -47.44 7.58
CA LEU A 520 -7.25 -46.46 8.36
C LEU A 520 -8.58 -47.07 8.82
N VAL A 521 -8.83 -47.11 10.13
CA VAL A 521 -10.14 -47.46 10.67
C VAL A 521 -11.01 -46.24 10.75
N VAL A 522 -12.17 -46.26 10.10
CA VAL A 522 -13.15 -45.16 9.99
C VAL A 522 -14.57 -45.69 10.19
N SER A 523 -15.52 -44.76 10.39
CA SER A 523 -16.96 -45.09 10.41
C SER A 523 -17.61 -44.65 9.09
N ALA A 524 -18.26 -45.58 8.40
CA ALA A 524 -19.07 -45.28 7.23
C ALA A 524 -20.25 -44.36 7.59
N ALA A 525 -20.88 -43.74 6.59
CA ALA A 525 -22.07 -42.91 6.77
C ALA A 525 -23.25 -43.63 7.44
N ASN A 526 -23.33 -44.96 7.31
CA ASN A 526 -24.34 -45.82 7.96
C ASN A 526 -23.94 -46.26 9.38
N GLY A 527 -22.80 -45.81 9.89
CA GLY A 527 -22.30 -46.13 11.23
C GLY A 527 -21.47 -47.41 11.33
N GLN A 528 -21.26 -48.15 10.24
CA GLN A 528 -20.41 -49.34 10.24
C GLN A 528 -18.92 -48.95 10.26
N SER A 529 -18.11 -49.70 11.02
CA SER A 529 -16.67 -49.57 10.98
C SER A 529 -16.09 -50.15 9.70
N LEU A 530 -15.21 -49.39 9.04
CA LEU A 530 -14.51 -49.80 7.82
C LEU A 530 -12.99 -49.72 8.05
N LEU A 531 -12.28 -50.61 7.36
CA LEU A 531 -10.83 -50.56 7.23
C LEU A 531 -10.49 -50.13 5.80
N LEU A 532 -9.87 -48.94 5.64
CA LEU A 532 -9.42 -48.41 4.34
C LEU A 532 -7.93 -48.70 4.13
N LYS A 533 -7.56 -49.13 2.93
CA LYS A 533 -6.15 -49.34 2.55
C LYS A 533 -5.40 -48.01 2.49
N LEU A 534 -4.15 -47.95 2.97
CA LEU A 534 -3.30 -46.76 2.87
C LEU A 534 -2.92 -46.41 1.43
N SER A 535 -2.93 -47.41 0.52
CA SER A 535 -2.48 -47.25 -0.88
C SER A 535 -3.45 -46.46 -1.76
N ASP A 536 -4.75 -46.66 -1.58
CA ASP A 536 -5.79 -46.10 -2.45
C ASP A 536 -7.08 -45.70 -1.73
N LEU A 537 -7.12 -45.80 -0.42
CA LEU A 537 -8.26 -45.51 0.46
C LEU A 537 -9.54 -46.34 0.13
N SER A 538 -9.43 -47.43 -0.63
CA SER A 538 -10.52 -48.35 -0.82
C SER A 538 -10.77 -49.18 0.44
N SER A 539 -12.04 -49.56 0.69
CA SER A 539 -12.35 -50.44 1.82
C SER A 539 -11.82 -51.85 1.59
N ILE A 540 -11.28 -52.45 2.64
CA ILE A 540 -10.96 -53.89 2.64
C ILE A 540 -12.27 -54.62 2.84
N THR A 541 -12.84 -55.16 1.76
CA THR A 541 -14.07 -55.93 1.78
C THR A 541 -13.75 -57.31 2.34
N ASN A 542 -14.47 -57.71 3.36
CA ASN A 542 -14.30 -59.04 3.93
C ASN A 542 -14.83 -60.09 2.91
N LEU A 543 -13.98 -60.99 2.41
CA LEU A 543 -14.35 -62.06 1.45
C LEU A 543 -15.52 -62.89 1.94
N SER A 544 -15.79 -62.96 3.25
CA SER A 544 -16.95 -63.66 3.82
C SER A 544 -18.30 -63.01 3.50
N GLN A 545 -18.38 -61.66 3.27
CA GLN A 545 -19.62 -61.00 2.84
C GLN A 545 -19.96 -61.26 1.36
N MET A 546 -18.95 -61.44 0.50
CA MET A 546 -19.21 -61.80 -0.92
C MET A 546 -19.83 -63.18 -1.11
N TYR A 547 -19.75 -64.10 -0.14
CA TYR A 547 -20.36 -65.41 -0.20
C TYR A 547 -21.82 -65.42 0.27
N ASP A 548 -22.25 -64.45 1.08
CA ASP A 548 -23.63 -64.35 1.54
C ASP A 548 -24.54 -63.62 0.56
N ASP A 549 -24.03 -62.69 -0.23
CA ASP A 549 -24.78 -62.02 -1.30
C ASP A 549 -24.88 -62.81 -2.60
N ALA A 550 -24.18 -63.93 -2.69
CA ALA A 550 -24.23 -64.87 -3.83
C ALA A 550 -25.15 -66.07 -3.61
N LYS A 551 -25.89 -66.10 -2.49
CA LYS A 551 -26.98 -67.11 -2.20
C LYS A 551 -28.33 -66.38 -2.27
#